data_22c5b30657f2f41eb74b2a750cf61ea9
#
_entry.id   22c5b30657f2f41eb74b2a750cf61ea9
#
_cell.length_a   1.000
_cell.length_b   1.000
_cell.length_c   1.000
_cell.angle_alpha   90.00
_cell.angle_beta   90.00
_cell.angle_gamma   90.00
#
_symmetry.space_group_name_H-M   'P 1'
#
loop_
_entity.id
_entity.type
_entity.pdbx_description
1 polymer ?
#
loop_
_entity_poly.entity_id
_entity_poly.type
_entity_poly.pdbx_seq_one_letter_code
_entity_poly.pdbx_strand_id
1 'polypeptide(L)'
;TCALPISHEKDVPNRIPSEVRKMKLLFRQRAFSWFDSYDIYDENENTVYVVKGQLSWGHCLKIYDPEEQQELGTVKEEILTWLPKFELYEGETCIGTLKKELTFFKPKYNIDFNGWHVEGDVFEWDYTITGPDGGTVAAVSKEPFRWTDTYVLDITDPKDALYVLMFVLAIDAEKCSRN
;
A
#
# COMPACT_ATOMS: atom_id res chain seq x y z
N THR A 1 60.46 31.57 -23.80
CA THR A 1 59.51 30.50 -24.14
C THR A 1 58.73 30.18 -22.89
N CYS A 2 57.51 30.75 -22.77
CA CYS A 2 56.57 30.48 -21.66
C CYS A 2 55.63 29.35 -22.12
N ALA A 3 55.66 28.24 -21.39
CA ALA A 3 54.68 27.17 -21.52
C ALA A 3 53.57 27.39 -20.52
N LEU A 4 52.33 27.48 -21.02
CA LEU A 4 51.09 27.53 -20.21
C LEU A 4 50.71 26.12 -19.71
N PRO A 5 50.18 25.96 -18.47
CA PRO A 5 49.75 24.68 -17.98
C PRO A 5 48.35 24.33 -18.56
N ILE A 6 48.22 23.09 -19.04
CA ILE A 6 47.00 22.48 -19.51
C ILE A 6 46.12 22.19 -18.28
N SER A 7 44.94 22.82 -18.18
CA SER A 7 43.95 22.50 -17.18
C SER A 7 43.27 21.18 -17.53
N HIS A 8 43.46 20.16 -16.68
CA HIS A 8 42.66 18.94 -16.72
C HIS A 8 41.25 19.27 -16.27
N GLU A 9 40.34 19.31 -17.22
CA GLU A 9 38.92 19.28 -16.99
C GLU A 9 38.54 17.90 -16.42
N LYS A 10 38.11 17.90 -15.17
CA LYS A 10 37.64 16.68 -14.50
C LYS A 10 36.27 16.33 -15.08
N ASP A 11 36.25 15.26 -15.84
CA ASP A 11 34.98 14.58 -16.21
C ASP A 11 34.17 14.27 -14.95
N VAL A 12 33.12 15.01 -14.75
CA VAL A 12 32.06 14.69 -13.78
C VAL A 12 31.25 13.56 -14.41
N PRO A 13 31.22 12.36 -13.85
CA PRO A 13 30.38 11.31 -14.39
C PRO A 13 28.94 11.76 -14.34
N ASN A 14 28.33 11.87 -15.51
CA ASN A 14 26.89 12.10 -15.69
C ASN A 14 26.14 10.97 -14.99
N ARG A 15 25.67 11.20 -13.73
CA ARG A 15 24.76 10.31 -13.05
C ARG A 15 23.44 10.35 -13.80
N ILE A 16 23.23 9.35 -14.64
CA ILE A 16 21.91 9.02 -15.17
C ILE A 16 20.99 8.90 -13.95
N PRO A 17 19.89 9.65 -13.86
CA PRO A 17 18.92 9.45 -12.78
C PRO A 17 18.48 7.98 -12.84
N SER A 18 18.63 7.25 -11.74
CA SER A 18 18.08 5.91 -11.63
C SER A 18 16.58 6.04 -11.92
N GLU A 19 16.13 5.45 -13.02
CA GLU A 19 14.69 5.30 -13.28
C GLU A 19 14.09 4.71 -12.01
N VAL A 20 13.20 5.49 -11.38
CA VAL A 20 12.43 5.02 -10.25
C VAL A 20 11.54 3.91 -10.81
N ARG A 21 11.90 2.66 -10.54
CA ARG A 21 11.11 1.51 -10.96
C ARG A 21 9.79 1.58 -10.22
N LYS A 22 8.75 2.01 -10.90
CA LYS A 22 7.38 1.90 -10.39
C LYS A 22 7.01 0.43 -10.25
N MET A 23 6.23 0.11 -9.24
CA MET A 23 5.71 -1.23 -9.02
C MET A 23 4.19 -1.20 -9.11
N LYS A 24 3.62 -2.19 -9.79
CA LYS A 24 2.19 -2.40 -9.87
C LYS A 24 1.80 -3.64 -9.10
N LEU A 25 0.84 -3.50 -8.20
CA LEU A 25 0.21 -4.63 -7.54
C LEU A 25 -1.24 -4.73 -7.98
N LEU A 26 -1.69 -5.95 -8.21
CA LEU A 26 -3.05 -6.29 -8.59
C LEU A 26 -3.72 -7.03 -7.43
N PHE A 27 -4.75 -6.43 -6.89
CA PHE A 27 -5.59 -7.01 -5.85
C PHE A 27 -6.91 -7.44 -6.47
N ARG A 28 -7.17 -8.75 -6.52
CA ARG A 28 -8.42 -9.32 -7.03
C ARG A 28 -9.34 -9.62 -5.87
N GLN A 29 -10.42 -8.83 -5.74
CA GLN A 29 -11.42 -9.09 -4.73
C GLN A 29 -12.19 -10.37 -5.10
N ARG A 30 -12.09 -11.41 -4.28
CA ARG A 30 -12.94 -12.60 -4.39
C ARG A 30 -14.22 -12.37 -3.59
N ALA A 31 -15.32 -12.99 -4.01
CA ALA A 31 -16.56 -13.01 -3.26
C ALA A 31 -16.31 -13.69 -1.90
N PHE A 32 -16.39 -12.94 -0.88
CA PHE A 32 -16.05 -13.06 0.52
C PHE A 32 -16.15 -14.42 1.21
N SER A 33 -14.99 -14.85 1.70
CA SER A 33 -14.87 -15.47 3.01
C SER A 33 -13.70 -14.77 3.73
N TRP A 34 -13.92 -14.19 4.89
CA TRP A 34 -12.91 -13.51 5.71
C TRP A 34 -11.78 -14.42 6.18
N PHE A 35 -11.90 -15.71 5.94
CA PHE A 35 -10.94 -16.74 6.31
C PHE A 35 -10.17 -17.30 5.12
N ASP A 36 -10.45 -16.81 3.90
CA ASP A 36 -9.78 -17.30 2.71
C ASP A 36 -8.44 -16.60 2.54
N SER A 37 -7.50 -17.37 2.01
CA SER A 37 -6.23 -16.84 1.50
C SER A 37 -6.44 -16.29 0.10
N TYR A 38 -5.79 -15.17 -0.21
CA TYR A 38 -5.78 -14.60 -1.55
C TYR A 38 -4.41 -14.03 -1.91
N ASP A 39 -4.09 -14.10 -3.20
CA ASP A 39 -2.81 -13.68 -3.72
C ASP A 39 -2.87 -12.24 -4.24
N ILE A 40 -1.78 -11.51 -4.04
CA ILE A 40 -1.52 -10.21 -4.63
C ILE A 40 -0.51 -10.43 -5.75
N TYR A 41 -0.82 -9.95 -6.94
CA TYR A 41 -0.04 -10.21 -8.15
C TYR A 41 0.71 -8.96 -8.61
N ASP A 42 1.79 -9.15 -9.34
CA ASP A 42 2.41 -8.11 -10.15
C ASP A 42 1.70 -7.98 -11.53
N GLU A 43 2.19 -7.07 -12.37
CA GLU A 43 1.68 -6.85 -13.74
C GLU A 43 1.91 -8.05 -14.68
N ASN A 44 2.81 -8.98 -14.32
CA ASN A 44 3.12 -10.20 -15.06
C ASN A 44 2.35 -11.41 -14.51
N GLU A 45 1.39 -11.20 -13.60
CA GLU A 45 0.61 -12.22 -12.91
C GLU A 45 1.44 -13.15 -11.99
N ASN A 46 2.64 -12.74 -11.58
CA ASN A 46 3.38 -13.45 -10.54
C ASN A 46 2.82 -13.07 -9.17
N THR A 47 2.65 -14.05 -8.28
CA THR A 47 2.28 -13.79 -6.89
C THR A 47 3.44 -13.09 -6.18
N VAL A 48 3.17 -11.90 -5.62
CA VAL A 48 4.12 -11.10 -4.85
C VAL A 48 3.90 -11.26 -3.36
N TYR A 49 2.63 -11.31 -2.95
CA TYR A 49 2.23 -11.52 -1.56
C TYR A 49 1.08 -12.49 -1.47
N VAL A 50 1.00 -13.20 -0.34
CA VAL A 50 -0.16 -14.00 0.06
C VAL A 50 -0.77 -13.38 1.31
N VAL A 51 -2.07 -13.07 1.26
CA VAL A 51 -2.81 -12.52 2.39
C VAL A 51 -3.70 -13.61 2.97
N LYS A 52 -3.65 -13.80 4.29
CA LYS A 52 -4.45 -14.79 5.03
C LYS A 52 -5.27 -14.12 6.11
N GLY A 53 -6.58 -14.31 6.06
CA GLY A 53 -7.47 -13.92 7.14
C GLY A 53 -7.31 -14.86 8.35
N GLN A 54 -7.34 -14.31 9.54
CA GLN A 54 -7.27 -15.08 10.79
C GLN A 54 -8.53 -14.89 11.61
N LEU A 55 -8.95 -15.96 12.29
CA LEU A 55 -9.98 -15.90 13.32
C LEU A 55 -9.53 -15.00 14.47
N SER A 56 -10.17 -13.84 14.57
CA SER A 56 -9.90 -12.84 15.60
C SER A 56 -11.20 -12.16 16.00
N TRP A 57 -11.22 -11.49 17.15
CA TRP A 57 -12.24 -10.52 17.48
C TRP A 57 -11.98 -9.26 16.62
N GLY A 58 -12.67 -9.13 15.50
CA GLY A 58 -12.39 -8.16 14.45
C GLY A 58 -11.51 -8.71 13.33
N HIS A 59 -11.24 -7.88 12.32
CA HIS A 59 -10.43 -8.28 11.17
C HIS A 59 -8.96 -8.40 11.55
N CYS A 60 -8.35 -9.51 11.16
CA CYS A 60 -6.91 -9.73 11.27
C CYS A 60 -6.41 -10.38 9.98
N LEU A 61 -5.62 -9.63 9.22
CA LEU A 61 -5.06 -10.06 7.95
C LEU A 61 -3.55 -10.13 8.06
N LYS A 62 -2.97 -11.27 7.72
CA LYS A 62 -1.52 -11.48 7.70
C LYS A 62 -1.02 -11.57 6.28
N ILE A 63 0.08 -10.89 6.00
CA ILE A 63 0.72 -10.80 4.70
C ILE A 63 2.00 -11.63 4.75
N TYR A 64 2.17 -12.52 3.78
CA TYR A 64 3.30 -13.42 3.68
C TYR A 64 4.04 -13.23 2.35
N ASP A 65 5.34 -13.50 2.38
CA ASP A 65 6.12 -13.81 1.20
C ASP A 65 5.77 -15.24 0.74
N PRO A 66 5.31 -15.44 -0.49
CA PRO A 66 4.89 -16.77 -0.94
C PRO A 66 6.05 -17.76 -1.11
N GLU A 67 7.27 -17.30 -1.32
CA GLU A 67 8.45 -18.16 -1.52
C GLU A 67 9.02 -18.64 -0.18
N GLU A 68 9.15 -17.74 0.77
CA GLU A 68 9.76 -18.02 2.07
C GLU A 68 8.75 -18.46 3.13
N GLN A 69 7.43 -18.27 2.90
CA GLN A 69 6.37 -18.47 3.89
C GLN A 69 6.55 -17.61 5.15
N GLN A 70 7.29 -16.51 5.01
CA GLN A 70 7.56 -15.59 6.10
C GLN A 70 6.41 -14.58 6.22
N GLU A 71 5.97 -14.32 7.46
CA GLU A 71 5.06 -13.21 7.74
C GLU A 71 5.81 -11.89 7.62
N LEU A 72 5.35 -11.04 6.70
CA LEU A 72 5.93 -9.73 6.42
C LEU A 72 5.22 -8.62 7.17
N GLY A 73 3.91 -8.76 7.39
CA GLY A 73 3.12 -7.75 8.07
C GLY A 73 1.75 -8.25 8.49
N THR A 74 1.15 -7.54 9.44
CA THR A 74 -0.20 -7.81 9.93
C THR A 74 -1.02 -6.54 9.96
N VAL A 75 -2.27 -6.62 9.48
CA VAL A 75 -3.31 -5.59 9.60
C VAL A 75 -4.35 -6.09 10.58
N LYS A 76 -4.57 -5.37 11.68
CA LYS A 76 -5.46 -5.78 12.76
C LYS A 76 -6.46 -4.69 13.10
N GLU A 77 -7.75 -5.04 13.13
CA GLU A 77 -8.80 -4.14 13.58
C GLU A 77 -8.84 -4.04 15.12
N GLU A 78 -8.93 -2.83 15.63
CA GLU A 78 -9.19 -2.54 17.04
C GLU A 78 -10.69 -2.47 17.29
N ILE A 79 -11.25 -3.47 18.01
CA ILE A 79 -12.70 -3.67 18.11
C ILE A 79 -13.41 -2.78 19.13
N LEU A 80 -12.70 -2.19 20.09
CA LEU A 80 -13.31 -1.38 21.16
C LEU A 80 -13.27 0.12 20.86
N THR A 81 -13.37 0.47 19.58
CA THR A 81 -13.35 1.86 19.11
C THR A 81 -14.71 2.28 18.54
N TRP A 82 -15.09 3.54 18.76
CA TRP A 82 -16.34 4.11 18.21
C TRP A 82 -16.33 4.21 16.68
N LEU A 83 -15.16 4.34 16.11
CA LEU A 83 -14.92 4.38 14.67
C LEU A 83 -13.90 3.30 14.31
N PRO A 84 -14.03 2.68 13.14
CA PRO A 84 -13.05 1.72 12.66
C PRO A 84 -11.62 2.27 12.75
N LYS A 85 -10.78 1.49 13.41
CA LYS A 85 -9.35 1.73 13.54
C LYS A 85 -8.60 0.45 13.26
N PHE A 86 -7.58 0.55 12.45
CA PHE A 86 -6.69 -0.56 12.13
C PHE A 86 -5.27 -0.23 12.56
N GLU A 87 -4.60 -1.20 13.10
CA GLU A 87 -3.19 -1.16 13.47
C GLU A 87 -2.40 -1.99 12.48
N LEU A 88 -1.23 -1.49 12.09
CA LEU A 88 -0.32 -2.11 11.15
C LEU A 88 0.92 -2.57 11.90
N TYR A 89 1.33 -3.81 11.71
CA TYR A 89 2.44 -4.41 12.41
C TYR A 89 3.49 -5.00 11.45
N GLU A 90 4.75 -4.80 11.78
CA GLU A 90 5.88 -5.61 11.32
C GLU A 90 6.37 -6.46 12.49
N GLY A 91 6.20 -7.78 12.40
CA GLY A 91 6.41 -8.67 13.54
C GLY A 91 5.52 -8.26 14.72
N GLU A 92 6.13 -7.93 15.85
CA GLU A 92 5.43 -7.47 17.06
C GLU A 92 5.35 -5.94 17.18
N THR A 93 5.96 -5.21 16.26
CA THR A 93 6.02 -3.75 16.33
C THR A 93 4.86 -3.11 15.58
N CYS A 94 4.05 -2.31 16.29
CA CYS A 94 3.06 -1.45 15.64
C CYS A 94 3.79 -0.31 14.94
N ILE A 95 3.73 -0.29 13.60
CA ILE A 95 4.41 0.69 12.76
C ILE A 95 3.52 1.86 12.37
N GLY A 96 2.20 1.72 12.50
CA GLY A 96 1.26 2.77 12.15
C GLY A 96 -0.19 2.40 12.36
N THR A 97 -1.07 3.37 12.15
CA THR A 97 -2.51 3.18 12.27
C THR A 97 -3.27 3.83 11.12
N LEU A 98 -4.41 3.23 10.77
CA LEU A 98 -5.42 3.84 9.92
C LEU A 98 -6.69 4.01 10.72
N LYS A 99 -7.18 5.23 10.85
CA LYS A 99 -8.39 5.57 11.60
C LYS A 99 -9.37 6.30 10.70
N LYS A 100 -10.62 5.84 10.72
CA LYS A 100 -11.71 6.55 10.06
C LYS A 100 -12.10 7.79 10.84
N GLU A 101 -12.35 8.89 10.14
CA GLU A 101 -12.85 10.13 10.71
C GLU A 101 -14.38 10.25 10.58
N LEU A 102 -15.01 10.94 11.55
CA LEU A 102 -16.41 11.34 11.44
C LEU A 102 -16.52 12.45 10.40
N THR A 103 -17.21 12.15 9.31
CA THR A 103 -17.51 13.13 8.25
C THR A 103 -18.95 13.01 7.82
N PHE A 104 -19.58 14.14 7.40
CA PHE A 104 -20.99 14.17 7.01
C PHE A 104 -21.24 13.72 5.55
N PHE A 105 -20.25 13.76 4.68
CA PHE A 105 -20.45 13.54 3.24
C PHE A 105 -19.60 12.42 2.66
N LYS A 106 -18.29 12.41 2.89
CA LYS A 106 -17.39 11.37 2.38
C LYS A 106 -16.50 10.88 3.50
N PRO A 107 -16.24 9.57 3.64
CA PRO A 107 -15.34 9.08 4.66
C PRO A 107 -13.95 9.64 4.41
N LYS A 108 -13.33 10.06 5.49
CA LYS A 108 -11.92 10.40 5.54
C LYS A 108 -11.20 9.41 6.43
N TYR A 109 -9.97 9.16 6.09
CA TYR A 109 -9.08 8.31 6.86
C TYR A 109 -7.85 9.10 7.28
N ASN A 110 -7.51 8.99 8.54
CA ASN A 110 -6.25 9.50 9.07
C ASN A 110 -5.26 8.34 9.10
N ILE A 111 -4.11 8.52 8.46
CA ILE A 111 -2.99 7.59 8.46
C ILE A 111 -1.92 8.16 9.39
N ASP A 112 -1.63 7.44 10.48
CA ASP A 112 -0.48 7.73 11.33
C ASP A 112 0.67 6.79 10.95
N PHE A 113 1.29 7.10 9.82
CA PHE A 113 2.44 6.40 9.28
C PHE A 113 3.17 7.31 8.29
N ASN A 114 4.45 7.57 8.51
CA ASN A 114 5.35 8.30 7.61
C ASN A 114 4.82 9.66 7.08
N GLY A 115 3.83 10.26 7.77
CA GLY A 115 3.18 11.49 7.30
C GLY A 115 2.38 11.32 6.01
N TRP A 116 1.90 10.12 5.73
CA TRP A 116 1.08 9.84 4.55
C TRP A 116 -0.35 10.35 4.70
N HIS A 117 -0.93 10.76 3.59
CA HIS A 117 -2.31 11.23 3.50
C HIS A 117 -3.04 10.53 2.37
N VAL A 118 -4.37 10.35 2.53
CA VAL A 118 -5.23 9.80 1.49
C VAL A 118 -6.09 10.90 0.91
N GLU A 119 -6.07 11.04 -0.41
CA GLU A 119 -6.86 11.99 -1.18
C GLU A 119 -7.65 11.29 -2.28
N GLY A 120 -8.91 11.67 -2.48
CA GLY A 120 -9.76 11.09 -3.52
C GLY A 120 -10.98 10.36 -2.99
N ASP A 121 -11.59 9.52 -3.83
CA ASP A 121 -12.79 8.75 -3.47
C ASP A 121 -12.45 7.32 -3.07
N VAL A 122 -12.23 7.14 -1.77
CA VAL A 122 -11.89 5.83 -1.21
C VAL A 122 -13.01 4.80 -1.43
N PHE A 123 -14.29 5.23 -1.48
CA PHE A 123 -15.41 4.29 -1.72
C PHE A 123 -15.42 3.72 -3.13
N GLU A 124 -15.10 4.56 -4.11
CA GLU A 124 -15.08 4.16 -5.51
C GLU A 124 -13.75 3.54 -5.92
N TRP A 125 -12.81 3.36 -4.98
CA TRP A 125 -11.45 2.89 -5.27
C TRP A 125 -10.73 3.78 -6.29
N ASP A 126 -10.84 5.08 -6.11
CA ASP A 126 -10.18 6.10 -6.91
C ASP A 126 -9.54 7.12 -5.97
N TYR A 127 -8.35 6.79 -5.47
CA TYR A 127 -7.66 7.62 -4.50
C TYR A 127 -6.14 7.53 -4.63
N THR A 128 -5.47 8.53 -4.08
CA THR A 128 -4.01 8.63 -4.06
C THR A 128 -3.53 8.67 -2.62
N ILE A 129 -2.41 8.01 -2.35
CA ILE A 129 -1.64 8.13 -1.12
C ILE A 129 -0.49 9.09 -1.43
N THR A 130 -0.40 10.18 -0.65
CA THR A 130 0.65 11.20 -0.78
C THR A 130 1.55 11.19 0.43
N GLY A 131 2.83 11.49 0.23
CA GLY A 131 3.82 11.65 1.28
C GLY A 131 3.80 13.04 1.92
N PRO A 132 4.61 13.28 2.96
CA PRO A 132 4.69 14.56 3.66
C PRO A 132 5.22 15.71 2.79
N ASP A 133 5.91 15.40 1.72
CA ASP A 133 6.41 16.36 0.71
C ASP A 133 5.39 16.67 -0.39
N GLY A 134 4.18 16.06 -0.32
CA GLY A 134 3.14 16.14 -1.34
C GLY A 134 3.39 15.24 -2.57
N GLY A 135 4.47 14.46 -2.57
CA GLY A 135 4.75 13.50 -3.63
C GLY A 135 3.80 12.30 -3.58
N THR A 136 3.45 11.75 -4.74
CA THR A 136 2.63 10.55 -4.83
C THR A 136 3.43 9.33 -4.38
N VAL A 137 2.95 8.64 -3.34
CA VAL A 137 3.45 7.33 -2.88
C VAL A 137 2.80 6.22 -3.69
N ALA A 138 1.48 6.26 -3.81
CA ALA A 138 0.72 5.30 -4.61
C ALA A 138 -0.58 5.90 -5.14
N ALA A 139 -1.06 5.39 -6.28
CA ALA A 139 -2.41 5.59 -6.77
C ALA A 139 -3.16 4.26 -6.76
N VAL A 140 -4.39 4.28 -6.25
CA VAL A 140 -5.27 3.12 -6.19
C VAL A 140 -6.45 3.36 -7.08
N SER A 141 -6.71 2.43 -8.01
CA SER A 141 -7.81 2.52 -8.95
C SER A 141 -8.47 1.16 -9.17
N LYS A 142 -9.73 1.19 -9.63
CA LYS A 142 -10.44 -0.01 -10.05
C LYS A 142 -10.18 -0.26 -11.53
N GLU A 143 -9.79 -1.49 -11.90
CA GLU A 143 -9.58 -1.84 -13.29
C GLU A 143 -10.94 -2.02 -14.00
N PRO A 144 -11.25 -1.22 -15.03
CA PRO A 144 -12.48 -1.40 -15.80
C PRO A 144 -12.40 -2.67 -16.65
N PHE A 145 -13.55 -3.33 -16.87
CA PHE A 145 -13.74 -4.44 -17.81
C PHE A 145 -13.18 -5.82 -17.42
N ARG A 146 -12.89 -6.09 -16.14
CA ARG A 146 -12.67 -7.48 -15.68
C ARG A 146 -13.93 -8.06 -15.05
N TRP A 147 -14.12 -9.38 -15.18
CA TRP A 147 -15.25 -10.13 -14.60
C TRP A 147 -15.19 -10.20 -13.06
N THR A 148 -14.02 -9.96 -12.48
CA THR A 148 -13.82 -9.81 -11.03
C THR A 148 -13.34 -8.41 -10.74
N ASP A 149 -13.82 -7.80 -9.66
CA ASP A 149 -13.33 -6.51 -9.22
C ASP A 149 -11.83 -6.62 -8.93
N THR A 150 -11.05 -5.99 -9.80
CA THR A 150 -9.59 -5.94 -9.68
C THR A 150 -9.19 -4.51 -9.38
N TYR A 151 -8.45 -4.34 -8.31
CA TYR A 151 -7.88 -3.06 -7.92
C TYR A 151 -6.40 -3.03 -8.26
N VAL A 152 -5.96 -1.91 -8.78
CA VAL A 152 -4.59 -1.66 -9.19
C VAL A 152 -3.97 -0.67 -8.22
N LEU A 153 -2.82 -1.05 -7.67
CA LEU A 153 -1.99 -0.21 -6.83
C LEU A 153 -0.76 0.17 -7.64
N ASP A 154 -0.73 1.38 -8.18
CA ASP A 154 0.45 1.96 -8.84
C ASP A 154 1.35 2.60 -7.78
N ILE A 155 2.48 1.98 -7.47
CA ILE A 155 3.38 2.35 -6.37
C ILE A 155 4.62 3.01 -6.93
N THR A 156 4.94 4.20 -6.43
CA THR A 156 6.05 5.01 -6.94
C THR A 156 7.41 4.40 -6.58
N ASP A 157 7.59 3.93 -5.33
CA ASP A 157 8.81 3.29 -4.87
C ASP A 157 8.49 1.87 -4.39
N PRO A 158 9.07 0.80 -4.97
CA PRO A 158 8.81 -0.58 -4.57
C PRO A 158 9.01 -0.88 -3.09
N LYS A 159 9.84 -0.13 -2.38
CA LYS A 159 10.06 -0.29 -0.93
C LYS A 159 8.79 0.00 -0.11
N ASP A 160 7.88 0.81 -0.65
CA ASP A 160 6.64 1.19 0.00
C ASP A 160 5.49 0.19 -0.27
N ALA A 161 5.74 -0.84 -1.11
CA ALA A 161 4.72 -1.75 -1.61
C ALA A 161 3.96 -2.49 -0.49
N LEU A 162 4.68 -3.02 0.51
CA LEU A 162 4.08 -3.70 1.64
C LEU A 162 3.16 -2.76 2.43
N TYR A 163 3.62 -1.55 2.72
CA TYR A 163 2.87 -0.57 3.51
C TYR A 163 1.64 -0.06 2.77
N VAL A 164 1.78 0.23 1.48
CA VAL A 164 0.63 0.60 0.62
C VAL A 164 -0.40 -0.53 0.63
N LEU A 165 0.03 -1.78 0.46
CA LEU A 165 -0.86 -2.94 0.53
C LEU A 165 -1.57 -3.03 1.88
N MET A 166 -0.87 -2.85 3.00
CA MET A 166 -1.46 -2.89 4.35
C MET A 166 -2.57 -1.84 4.51
N PHE A 167 -2.37 -0.62 4.02
CA PHE A 167 -3.41 0.42 4.05
C PHE A 167 -4.60 0.09 3.17
N VAL A 168 -4.37 -0.42 1.98
CA VAL A 168 -5.45 -0.85 1.06
C VAL A 168 -6.27 -1.97 1.68
N LEU A 169 -5.63 -2.95 2.31
CA LEU A 169 -6.29 -4.04 3.03
C LEU A 169 -7.11 -3.55 4.23
N ALA A 170 -6.61 -2.58 5.00
CA ALA A 170 -7.34 -1.98 6.11
C ALA A 170 -8.61 -1.25 5.62
N ILE A 171 -8.52 -0.52 4.52
CA ILE A 171 -9.65 0.16 3.88
C ILE A 171 -10.66 -0.87 3.34
N ASP A 172 -10.21 -1.93 2.69
CA ASP A 172 -11.06 -3.00 2.18
C ASP A 172 -11.81 -3.69 3.34
N ALA A 173 -11.11 -4.06 4.39
CA ALA A 173 -11.69 -4.66 5.59
C ALA A 173 -12.77 -3.76 6.21
N GLU A 174 -12.56 -2.45 6.30
CA GLU A 174 -13.53 -1.49 6.83
C GLU A 174 -14.78 -1.40 5.93
N LYS A 175 -14.60 -1.40 4.61
CA LYS A 175 -15.73 -1.37 3.65
C LYS A 175 -16.59 -2.62 3.77
N CYS A 176 -15.99 -3.75 3.96
CA CYS A 176 -16.70 -5.03 4.05
C CYS A 176 -17.44 -5.22 5.38
N SER A 177 -16.97 -4.64 6.48
CA SER A 177 -17.65 -4.69 7.78
C SER A 177 -19.05 -4.03 7.77
N ARG A 178 -19.38 -3.27 6.71
CA ARG A 178 -20.65 -2.51 6.60
C ARG A 178 -21.72 -3.16 5.75
N ASN A 179 -21.39 -4.22 5.04
CA ASN A 179 -22.33 -4.98 4.22
C ASN A 179 -22.79 -6.24 4.97
#